data_d7d1811cc75f84d671761d9e79b27b89
#
_entry.id   d7d1811cc75f84d671761d9e79b27b89
#
_cell.length_a   1.000
_cell.length_b   1.000
_cell.length_c   1.000
_cell.angle_alpha   90.00
_cell.angle_beta   90.00
_cell.angle_gamma   90.00
#
_symmetry.space_group_name_H-M   'P 1'
#
loop_
_entity.id
_entity.type
_entity.pdbx_description
1 polymer ?
#
loop_
_entity_poly.entity_id
_entity_poly.type
_entity_poly.pdbx_seq_one_letter_code
_entity_poly.pdbx_strand_id
1 'polypeptide(L)'
;MNIKQTTNKLQKALIRRGYIYKINTYQFYSEQQNRMITGYRITEKQPYRKKNGEMSVKDVELLNSCSQVEVLKWFVEKWKEVNENG
;
A
#
# COMPACT_ATOMS: atom_id res chain seq x y z
N MET A 1 16.08 -1.51 14.16
CA MET A 1 14.91 -2.07 13.44
C MET A 1 14.94 -1.64 11.99
N ASN A 2 14.71 -2.57 11.09
CA ASN A 2 14.67 -2.27 9.65
C ASN A 2 13.22 -2.01 9.23
N ILE A 3 12.93 -0.78 8.83
CA ILE A 3 11.57 -0.35 8.47
C ILE A 3 11.02 -1.22 7.32
N LYS A 4 11.83 -1.48 6.29
CA LYS A 4 11.42 -2.27 5.14
C LYS A 4 11.04 -3.71 5.54
N GLN A 5 11.85 -4.34 6.39
CA GLN A 5 11.59 -5.70 6.86
C GLN A 5 10.32 -5.77 7.69
N THR A 6 10.12 -4.81 8.58
CA THR A 6 8.92 -4.75 9.42
C THR A 6 7.67 -4.56 8.57
N THR A 7 7.74 -3.66 7.59
CA THR A 7 6.63 -3.42 6.66
C THR A 7 6.31 -4.69 5.87
N ASN A 8 7.32 -5.40 5.38
CA ASN A 8 7.12 -6.64 4.62
C ASN A 8 6.48 -7.72 5.49
N LYS A 9 6.87 -7.82 6.76
CA LYS A 9 6.26 -8.78 7.69
C LYS A 9 4.77 -8.50 7.89
N LEU A 10 4.42 -7.24 8.08
CA LEU A 10 3.02 -6.84 8.24
C LEU A 10 2.23 -7.10 6.96
N GLN A 11 2.80 -6.79 5.80
CA GLN A 11 2.17 -7.06 4.51
C GLN A 11 1.85 -8.55 4.35
N LYS A 12 2.83 -9.41 4.64
CA LYS A 12 2.65 -10.86 4.55
C LYS A 12 1.62 -11.37 5.54
N ALA A 13 1.62 -10.82 6.76
CA ALA A 13 0.65 -11.21 7.78
C ALA A 13 -0.77 -10.85 7.36
N LEU A 14 -0.96 -9.70 6.73
CA LEU A 14 -2.26 -9.28 6.20
C LEU A 14 -2.70 -10.16 5.03
N ILE A 15 -1.78 -10.52 4.14
CA ILE A 15 -2.08 -11.44 3.03
C ILE A 15 -2.61 -12.78 3.56
N ARG A 16 -2.00 -13.29 4.62
CA ARG A 16 -2.47 -14.55 5.24
C ARG A 16 -3.89 -14.47 5.78
N ARG A 17 -4.36 -13.27 6.08
CA ARG A 17 -5.74 -13.03 6.53
C ARG A 17 -6.68 -12.65 5.39
N GLY A 18 -6.20 -12.67 4.14
CA GLY A 18 -7.01 -12.37 2.98
C GLY A 18 -6.98 -10.91 2.53
N TYR A 19 -6.13 -10.08 3.14
CA TYR A 19 -6.01 -8.66 2.80
C TYR A 19 -4.76 -8.46 1.95
N ILE A 20 -4.94 -8.32 0.65
CA ILE A 20 -3.83 -8.21 -0.30
C ILE A 20 -3.59 -6.75 -0.64
N TYR A 21 -2.56 -6.17 -0.01
CA TYR A 21 -2.11 -4.81 -0.28
C TYR A 21 -0.76 -4.88 -0.97
N LYS A 22 -0.63 -4.17 -2.08
CA LYS A 22 0.63 -4.11 -2.84
C LYS A 22 1.34 -2.81 -2.56
N ILE A 23 2.66 -2.87 -2.47
CA ILE A 23 3.51 -1.70 -2.35
C ILE A 23 4.24 -1.53 -3.67
N ASN A 24 4.01 -0.42 -4.34
CA ASN A 24 4.70 -0.07 -5.58
C ASN A 24 5.63 1.09 -5.31
N THR A 25 6.87 0.99 -5.78
CA THR A 25 7.83 2.08 -5.66
C THR A 25 8.02 2.74 -7.02
N TYR A 26 8.26 4.03 -7.00
CA TYR A 26 8.57 4.79 -8.21
C TYR A 26 9.58 5.87 -7.86
N GLN A 27 10.28 6.36 -8.87
CA GLN A 27 11.26 7.44 -8.67
C GLN A 27 10.87 8.63 -9.54
N PHE A 28 11.11 9.83 -9.01
CA PHE A 28 10.90 11.05 -9.74
C PHE A 28 11.94 12.08 -9.33
N TYR A 29 12.21 13.03 -10.24
CA TYR A 29 13.15 14.10 -9.95
C TYR A 29 12.44 15.25 -9.27
N SER A 30 12.98 15.68 -8.13
CA SER A 30 12.45 16.82 -7.39
C SER A 30 13.33 18.05 -7.66
N GLU A 31 12.76 19.08 -8.29
CA GLU A 31 13.48 20.32 -8.53
C GLU A 31 13.80 21.05 -7.23
N GLN A 32 12.89 20.97 -6.25
CA GLN A 32 13.09 21.62 -4.95
C GLN A 32 14.29 21.05 -4.20
N GLN A 33 14.47 19.72 -4.25
CA GLN A 33 15.56 19.03 -3.55
C GLN A 33 16.74 18.75 -4.46
N ASN A 34 16.57 19.00 -5.75
CA ASN A 34 17.59 18.80 -6.79
C ASN A 34 18.16 17.37 -6.75
N ARG A 35 17.28 16.38 -6.64
CA ARG A 35 17.67 14.97 -6.59
C ARG A 35 16.50 14.07 -6.95
N MET A 36 16.80 12.80 -7.22
CA MET A 36 15.78 11.76 -7.39
C MET A 36 15.20 11.39 -6.04
N ILE A 37 13.88 11.27 -6.00
CA ILE A 37 13.15 10.88 -4.79
C ILE A 37 12.39 9.61 -5.08
N THR A 38 12.34 8.71 -4.10
CA THR A 38 11.55 7.48 -4.17
C THR A 38 10.19 7.71 -3.53
N GLY A 39 9.14 7.39 -4.28
CA GLY A 39 7.78 7.40 -3.76
C GLY A 39 7.26 5.99 -3.57
N TYR A 40 6.27 5.85 -2.70
CA TYR A 40 5.65 4.59 -2.34
C TYR A 40 4.15 4.70 -2.49
N ARG A 41 3.54 3.74 -3.19
CA ARG A 41 2.10 3.66 -3.33
C ARG A 41 1.62 2.33 -2.77
N ILE A 42 0.58 2.41 -1.95
CA ILE A 42 -0.11 1.21 -1.49
C ILE A 42 -1.39 1.10 -2.31
N THR A 43 -1.57 -0.04 -2.98
CA THR A 43 -2.74 -0.28 -3.81
C THR A 43 -3.42 -1.57 -3.41
N GLU A 44 -4.72 -1.62 -3.64
CA GLU A 44 -5.50 -2.83 -3.45
C GLU A 44 -6.41 -3.04 -4.67
N LYS A 45 -6.63 -4.28 -5.05
CA LYS A 45 -7.55 -4.60 -6.13
C LYS A 45 -8.97 -4.62 -5.60
N GLN A 46 -9.84 -3.85 -6.26
CA GLN A 46 -11.25 -3.78 -5.87
C GLN A 46 -12.13 -4.16 -7.06
N PRO A 47 -13.14 -5.01 -6.84
CA PRO A 47 -14.06 -5.36 -7.91
C PRO A 47 -14.98 -4.19 -8.24
N TYR A 48 -15.34 -4.08 -9.50
CA TYR A 48 -16.34 -3.11 -9.94
C TYR A 48 -17.14 -3.70 -11.10
N ARG A 49 -18.34 -3.18 -11.30
CA ARG A 49 -19.20 -3.62 -12.41
C ARG A 49 -19.08 -2.64 -13.56
N LYS A 50 -18.77 -3.19 -14.74
CA LYS A 50 -18.72 -2.40 -15.96
C LYS A 50 -20.13 -2.02 -16.42
N LYS A 51 -20.23 -1.06 -17.35
CA LYS A 51 -21.52 -0.62 -17.90
C LYS A 51 -22.29 -1.75 -18.57
N ASN A 52 -21.57 -2.73 -19.14
CA ASN A 52 -22.19 -3.90 -19.79
C ASN A 52 -22.62 -4.99 -18.81
N GLY A 53 -22.44 -4.77 -17.50
CA GLY A 53 -22.81 -5.75 -16.47
C GLY A 53 -21.73 -6.73 -16.09
N GLU A 54 -20.61 -6.75 -16.81
CA GLU A 54 -19.51 -7.65 -16.47
C GLU A 54 -18.74 -7.16 -15.27
N MET A 55 -18.24 -8.10 -14.45
CA MET A 55 -17.40 -7.78 -13.32
C MET A 55 -15.94 -7.65 -13.77
N SER A 56 -15.26 -6.67 -13.24
CA SER A 56 -13.84 -6.46 -13.48
C SER A 56 -13.16 -6.05 -12.17
N VAL A 57 -11.84 -5.85 -12.21
CA VAL A 57 -11.05 -5.48 -11.03
C VAL A 57 -10.20 -4.28 -11.40
N LYS A 58 -10.12 -3.32 -10.49
CA LYS A 58 -9.27 -2.14 -10.67
C LYS A 58 -8.35 -1.98 -9.46
N ASP A 59 -7.20 -1.36 -9.69
CA ASP A 59 -6.28 -1.00 -8.61
C ASP A 59 -6.71 0.35 -8.03
N VAL A 60 -6.88 0.37 -6.71
CA VAL A 60 -7.26 1.58 -5.98
C VAL A 60 -6.07 2.01 -5.13
N GLU A 61 -5.66 3.26 -5.25
CA GLU A 61 -4.58 3.82 -4.45
C GLU A 61 -5.10 4.18 -3.06
N LEU A 62 -4.47 3.62 -2.04
CA LEU A 62 -4.84 3.85 -0.64
C LEU A 62 -3.89 4.81 0.06
N LEU A 63 -2.64 4.85 -0.36
CA LEU A 63 -1.63 5.75 0.17
C LEU A 63 -0.62 6.06 -0.92
N ASN A 64 -0.16 7.31 -0.97
CA ASN A 64 0.96 7.72 -1.80
C ASN A 64 1.83 8.65 -0.96
N SER A 65 3.04 8.20 -0.66
CA SER A 65 3.94 8.94 0.21
C SER A 65 5.38 8.72 -0.20
N CYS A 66 6.24 9.70 0.09
CA CYS A 66 7.68 9.59 -0.10
C CYS A 66 8.39 9.10 1.17
N SER A 67 7.64 8.73 2.21
CA SER A 67 8.19 8.33 3.50
C SER A 67 7.92 6.86 3.78
N GLN A 68 8.99 6.08 3.99
CA GLN A 68 8.85 4.68 4.41
C GLN A 68 8.18 4.57 5.77
N VAL A 69 8.40 5.56 6.65
CA VAL A 69 7.79 5.59 7.98
C VAL A 69 6.27 5.69 7.85
N GLU A 70 5.78 6.51 6.94
CA GLU A 70 4.33 6.63 6.71
C GLU A 70 3.72 5.34 6.16
N VAL A 71 4.45 4.65 5.28
CA VAL A 71 4.02 3.34 4.77
C VAL A 71 3.92 2.35 5.93
N LEU A 72 4.94 2.31 6.79
CA LEU A 72 4.91 1.43 7.97
C LEU A 72 3.75 1.77 8.89
N LYS A 73 3.53 3.04 9.18
CA LYS A 73 2.41 3.49 10.02
C LYS A 73 1.07 3.03 9.45
N TRP A 74 0.91 3.15 8.14
CA TRP A 74 -0.32 2.70 7.48
C TRP A 74 -0.57 1.20 7.70
N PHE A 75 0.47 0.38 7.55
CA PHE A 75 0.35 -1.06 7.76
C PHE A 75 0.11 -1.40 9.23
N VAL A 76 0.74 -0.68 10.17
CA VAL A 76 0.50 -0.87 11.61
C VAL A 76 -0.96 -0.58 11.95
N GLU A 77 -1.49 0.55 11.46
CA GLU A 77 -2.89 0.91 11.70
C GLU A 77 -3.85 -0.11 11.07
N LYS A 78 -3.56 -0.56 9.86
CA LYS A 78 -4.37 -1.55 9.19
C LYS A 78 -4.34 -2.89 9.94
N TRP A 79 -3.19 -3.28 10.44
CA TRP A 79 -3.05 -4.50 11.22
C TRP A 79 -3.89 -4.46 12.49
N LYS A 80 -3.86 -3.33 13.20
CA LYS A 80 -4.70 -3.14 14.39
C LYS A 80 -6.18 -3.21 14.05
N GLU A 81 -6.59 -2.53 13.00
CA GLU A 81 -7.97 -2.50 12.54
C GLU A 81 -8.48 -3.91 12.23
N VAL A 82 -7.71 -4.69 11.48
CA VAL A 82 -8.07 -6.06 11.11
C VAL A 82 -8.18 -6.95 12.35
N ASN A 83 -7.27 -6.80 13.31
CA ASN A 83 -7.29 -7.61 14.54
C ASN A 83 -8.43 -7.22 15.48
N GLU A 84 -8.78 -5.93 15.54
CA GLU A 84 -9.89 -5.45 16.38
C GLU A 84 -11.25 -5.93 15.85
N ASN A 85 -11.37 -6.03 14.53
CA ASN A 85 -12.63 -6.40 13.88
C ASN A 85 -12.72 -7.90 13.57
N GLY A 86 -11.65 -8.60 13.81
CA GLY A 86 -11.57 -10.02 13.51
C GLY A 86 -11.46 -10.88 14.72
#